data_228c5cf5ecb281a05a7dfc160c7ed450
#
_entry.id   228c5cf5ecb281a05a7dfc160c7ed450
#
_cell.length_a   1.000
_cell.length_b   1.000
_cell.length_c   1.000
_cell.angle_alpha   90.00
_cell.angle_beta   90.00
_cell.angle_gamma   90.00
#
_symmetry.space_group_name_H-M   'P 1'
#
loop_
_entity.id
_entity.type
_entity.pdbx_description
1 polymer ?
#
loop_
_entity_poly.entity_id
_entity_poly.type
_entity_poly.pdbx_seq_one_letter_code
_entity_poly.pdbx_strand_id
1 'polypeptide(L)'
;MRLYRLVIVLSFLLVSLNVNSQTNEDDINLLSIFSEYVKAKNYDAAYEPWMELRERNPKFNSAIFVYGERILKYKIENSLEEEKINYINDLAKLWNEKRINFPRKTPLGDILAKSAQLLYDYMSELNMTKSDVYDKFDNAFITDSE
;
A
#
# COMPACT_ATOMS: atom_id res chain seq x y z
N MET A 1 37.12 12.29 -34.06
CA MET A 1 35.67 12.56 -33.76
C MET A 1 34.82 11.32 -33.45
N ARG A 2 34.98 10.17 -34.13
CA ARG A 2 34.19 8.95 -33.87
C ARG A 2 34.52 8.29 -32.54
N LEU A 3 35.77 8.30 -32.10
CA LEU A 3 36.21 7.67 -30.85
C LEU A 3 35.64 8.40 -29.59
N TYR A 4 35.60 9.71 -29.59
CA TYR A 4 35.01 10.51 -28.50
C TYR A 4 33.53 10.25 -28.33
N ARG A 5 32.78 10.07 -29.41
CA ARG A 5 31.34 9.76 -29.34
C ARG A 5 31.08 8.36 -28.77
N LEU A 6 31.96 7.41 -29.05
CA LEU A 6 31.87 6.04 -28.52
C LEU A 6 32.16 6.00 -27.00
N VAL A 7 33.15 6.76 -26.54
CA VAL A 7 33.50 6.86 -25.10
C VAL A 7 32.38 7.52 -24.30
N ILE A 8 31.75 8.58 -24.85
CA ILE A 8 30.63 9.27 -24.19
C ILE A 8 29.41 8.36 -24.08
N VAL A 9 29.09 7.59 -25.12
CA VAL A 9 27.97 6.63 -25.10
C VAL A 9 28.23 5.48 -24.12
N LEU A 10 29.47 5.00 -24.04
CA LEU A 10 29.85 3.94 -23.10
C LEU A 10 29.82 4.39 -21.65
N SER A 11 30.22 5.66 -21.36
CA SER A 11 30.14 6.21 -20.01
C SER A 11 28.68 6.43 -19.55
N PHE A 12 27.77 6.78 -20.45
CA PHE A 12 26.34 6.92 -20.13
C PHE A 12 25.68 5.54 -19.83
N LEU A 13 26.10 4.47 -20.50
CA LEU A 13 25.61 3.11 -20.25
C LEU A 13 26.05 2.58 -18.87
N LEU A 14 27.26 2.89 -18.43
CA LEU A 14 27.79 2.47 -17.12
C LEU A 14 27.11 3.17 -15.93
N VAL A 15 26.68 4.40 -16.11
CA VAL A 15 25.96 5.16 -15.06
C VAL A 15 24.53 4.59 -14.86
N SER A 16 23.85 4.19 -15.93
CA SER A 16 22.49 3.66 -15.83
C SER A 16 22.40 2.29 -15.16
N LEU A 17 23.46 1.48 -15.20
CA LEU A 17 23.48 0.17 -14.52
C LEU A 17 23.61 0.29 -12.99
N ASN A 18 24.31 1.31 -12.50
CA ASN A 18 24.49 1.52 -11.06
C ASN A 18 23.21 2.05 -10.37
N VAL A 19 22.44 2.88 -11.05
CA VAL A 19 21.20 3.46 -10.47
C VAL A 19 20.17 2.37 -10.17
N ASN A 20 19.96 1.40 -11.07
CA ASN A 20 19.01 0.31 -10.84
C ASN A 20 19.43 -0.65 -9.71
N SER A 21 20.73 -0.87 -9.51
CA SER A 21 21.24 -1.72 -8.42
C SER A 21 21.03 -1.08 -7.07
N GLN A 22 21.30 0.20 -6.94
CA GLN A 22 21.15 0.94 -5.69
C GLN A 22 19.68 1.06 -5.26
N THR A 23 18.78 1.33 -6.20
CA THR A 23 17.33 1.40 -5.93
C THR A 23 16.79 0.07 -5.38
N ASN A 24 17.29 -1.05 -5.88
CA ASN A 24 16.85 -2.38 -5.42
C ASN A 24 17.36 -2.70 -4.00
N GLU A 25 18.59 -2.30 -3.65
CA GLU A 25 19.14 -2.43 -2.29
C GLU A 25 18.35 -1.58 -1.28
N ASP A 26 18.02 -0.35 -1.63
CA ASP A 26 17.22 0.53 -0.79
C ASP A 26 15.83 -0.04 -0.55
N ASP A 27 15.18 -0.62 -1.55
CA ASP A 27 13.87 -1.27 -1.42
C ASP A 27 13.92 -2.50 -0.50
N ILE A 28 14.99 -3.30 -0.59
CA ILE A 28 15.23 -4.44 0.31
C ILE A 28 15.41 -3.95 1.75
N ASN A 29 16.19 -2.90 1.96
CA ASN A 29 16.44 -2.32 3.26
C ASN A 29 15.16 -1.78 3.89
N LEU A 30 14.36 -1.00 3.16
CA LEU A 30 13.07 -0.50 3.64
C LEU A 30 12.11 -1.63 4.00
N LEU A 31 12.00 -2.66 3.13
CA LEU A 31 11.19 -3.84 3.42
C LEU A 31 11.62 -4.53 4.71
N SER A 32 12.92 -4.70 4.91
CA SER A 32 13.48 -5.32 6.10
C SER A 32 13.18 -4.50 7.35
N ILE A 33 13.46 -3.20 7.33
CA ILE A 33 13.27 -2.27 8.44
C ILE A 33 11.83 -2.28 8.94
N PHE A 34 10.86 -1.98 8.06
CA PHE A 34 9.47 -1.94 8.52
C PHE A 34 8.92 -3.32 8.90
N SER A 35 9.39 -4.39 8.25
CA SER A 35 8.99 -5.75 8.61
C SER A 35 9.41 -6.13 10.02
N GLU A 36 10.63 -5.78 10.42
CA GLU A 36 11.11 -6.01 11.79
C GLU A 36 10.32 -5.18 12.81
N TYR A 37 10.04 -3.91 12.51
CA TYR A 37 9.20 -3.08 13.38
C TYR A 37 7.79 -3.65 13.53
N VAL A 38 7.16 -4.11 12.44
CA VAL A 38 5.82 -4.73 12.52
C VAL A 38 5.84 -6.03 13.32
N LYS A 39 6.87 -6.88 13.17
CA LYS A 39 7.03 -8.10 13.98
C LYS A 39 7.20 -7.76 15.47
N ALA A 40 7.92 -6.69 15.77
CA ALA A 40 8.10 -6.18 17.13
C ALA A 40 6.87 -5.39 17.65
N LYS A 41 5.79 -5.27 16.86
CA LYS A 41 4.59 -4.45 17.14
C LYS A 41 4.89 -2.96 17.35
N ASN A 42 6.02 -2.47 16.85
CA ASN A 42 6.36 -1.05 16.85
C ASN A 42 5.86 -0.41 15.55
N TYR A 43 4.53 -0.23 15.45
CA TYR A 43 3.89 0.22 14.23
C TYR A 43 4.16 1.70 13.92
N ASP A 44 4.43 2.52 14.93
CA ASP A 44 4.81 3.92 14.72
C ASP A 44 6.15 4.03 14.01
N ALA A 45 7.15 3.27 14.43
CA ALA A 45 8.45 3.24 13.76
C ALA A 45 8.41 2.56 12.37
N ALA A 46 7.42 1.68 12.15
CA ALA A 46 7.23 1.01 10.88
C ALA A 46 6.61 1.92 9.80
N TYR A 47 5.88 2.96 10.18
CA TYR A 47 5.02 3.75 9.28
C TYR A 47 5.81 4.44 8.17
N GLU A 48 6.81 5.23 8.50
CA GLU A 48 7.59 6.01 7.52
C GLU A 48 8.32 5.13 6.49
N PRO A 49 9.15 4.13 6.89
CA PRO A 49 9.84 3.28 5.91
C PRO A 49 8.87 2.44 5.08
N TRP A 50 7.70 2.08 5.63
CA TRP A 50 6.65 1.40 4.88
C TRP A 50 6.01 2.32 3.83
N MET A 51 5.65 3.57 4.19
CA MET A 51 5.07 4.53 3.25
C MET A 51 6.05 4.84 2.11
N GLU A 52 7.33 5.04 2.42
CA GLU A 52 8.34 5.30 1.41
C GLU A 52 8.41 4.18 0.37
N LEU A 53 8.45 2.90 0.80
CA LEU A 53 8.49 1.78 -0.14
C LEU A 53 7.18 1.61 -0.90
N ARG A 54 6.03 1.82 -0.24
CA ARG A 54 4.70 1.75 -0.87
C ARG A 54 4.55 2.77 -2.00
N GLU A 55 5.01 3.99 -1.81
CA GLU A 55 4.94 5.05 -2.82
C GLU A 55 5.94 4.84 -3.94
N ARG A 56 7.17 4.49 -3.59
CA ARG A 56 8.27 4.36 -4.55
C ARG A 56 8.16 3.12 -5.43
N ASN A 57 7.84 1.97 -4.85
CA ASN A 57 7.80 0.70 -5.57
C ASN A 57 6.74 -0.27 -5.03
N PRO A 58 5.44 -0.02 -5.25
CA PRO A 58 4.36 -0.85 -4.71
C PRO A 58 4.35 -2.28 -5.24
N LYS A 59 5.01 -2.54 -6.37
CA LYS A 59 5.12 -3.89 -6.96
C LYS A 59 6.29 -4.71 -6.42
N PHE A 60 7.14 -4.12 -5.60
CA PHE A 60 8.35 -4.76 -5.09
C PHE A 60 8.04 -6.05 -4.31
N ASN A 61 7.12 -5.97 -3.35
CA ASN A 61 6.74 -7.13 -2.55
C ASN A 61 5.32 -7.00 -2.00
N SER A 62 4.54 -8.09 -2.07
CA SER A 62 3.18 -8.10 -1.51
C SER A 62 3.11 -7.91 0.02
N ALA A 63 4.22 -8.08 0.73
CA ALA A 63 4.33 -7.82 2.17
C ALA A 63 4.06 -6.34 2.52
N ILE A 64 4.32 -5.40 1.58
CA ILE A 64 3.97 -3.98 1.71
C ILE A 64 2.50 -3.83 2.12
N PHE A 65 1.61 -4.58 1.48
CA PHE A 65 0.18 -4.52 1.74
C PHE A 65 -0.26 -5.33 2.97
N VAL A 66 0.41 -6.45 3.26
CA VAL A 66 0.12 -7.28 4.43
C VAL A 66 0.52 -6.59 5.73
N TYR A 67 1.70 -6.00 5.75
CA TYR A 67 2.17 -5.25 6.92
C TYR A 67 1.52 -3.87 7.01
N GLY A 68 1.27 -3.22 5.87
CA GLY A 68 0.55 -1.95 5.81
C GLY A 68 -0.85 -2.04 6.42
N GLU A 69 -1.59 -3.12 6.18
CA GLU A 69 -2.89 -3.36 6.82
C GLU A 69 -2.77 -3.38 8.35
N ARG A 70 -1.71 -3.99 8.91
CA ARG A 70 -1.48 -4.01 10.37
C ARG A 70 -1.11 -2.64 10.92
N ILE A 71 -0.25 -1.92 10.20
CA ILE A 71 0.16 -0.56 10.57
C ILE A 71 -1.06 0.36 10.59
N LEU A 72 -1.86 0.37 9.51
CA LEU A 72 -3.03 1.25 9.42
C LEU A 72 -4.12 0.90 10.44
N LYS A 73 -4.37 -0.38 10.72
CA LYS A 73 -5.29 -0.78 11.77
C LYS A 73 -4.86 -0.26 13.15
N TYR A 74 -3.58 -0.37 13.47
CA TYR A 74 -3.04 0.21 14.70
C TYR A 74 -3.22 1.74 14.74
N LYS A 75 -2.93 2.43 13.62
CA LYS A 75 -3.13 3.89 13.52
C LYS A 75 -4.60 4.27 13.72
N ILE A 76 -5.54 3.56 13.12
CA ILE A 76 -6.99 3.77 13.30
C ILE A 76 -7.39 3.63 14.77
N GLU A 77 -6.88 2.61 15.47
CA GLU A 77 -7.19 2.36 16.87
C GLU A 77 -6.61 3.42 17.83
N ASN A 78 -5.49 4.05 17.46
CA ASN A 78 -4.72 4.95 18.32
C ASN A 78 -4.78 6.43 17.91
N SER A 79 -5.50 6.76 16.84
CA SER A 79 -5.73 8.15 16.40
C SER A 79 -7.14 8.63 16.73
N LEU A 80 -7.31 9.93 16.75
CA LEU A 80 -8.58 10.60 17.07
C LEU A 80 -9.08 11.42 15.87
N GLU A 81 -10.39 11.61 15.82
CA GLU A 81 -11.08 12.55 14.92
C GLU A 81 -10.65 12.43 13.44
N GLU A 82 -10.22 13.54 12.85
CA GLU A 82 -9.87 13.64 11.44
C GLU A 82 -8.71 12.73 11.03
N GLU A 83 -7.73 12.55 11.89
CA GLU A 83 -6.59 11.66 11.62
C GLU A 83 -7.05 10.20 11.51
N LYS A 84 -7.97 9.76 12.37
CA LYS A 84 -8.58 8.43 12.30
C LYS A 84 -9.28 8.22 10.94
N ILE A 85 -10.08 9.21 10.50
CA ILE A 85 -10.79 9.16 9.22
C ILE A 85 -9.80 9.01 8.05
N ASN A 86 -8.68 9.72 8.08
CA ASN A 86 -7.64 9.62 7.06
C ASN A 86 -7.06 8.20 7.00
N TYR A 87 -6.78 7.57 8.14
CA TYR A 87 -6.27 6.18 8.15
C TYR A 87 -7.32 5.15 7.73
N ILE A 88 -8.61 5.36 8.03
CA ILE A 88 -9.71 4.51 7.54
C ILE A 88 -9.76 4.54 6.02
N ASN A 89 -9.73 5.74 5.43
CA ASN A 89 -9.73 5.92 3.98
C ASN A 89 -8.47 5.33 3.33
N ASP A 90 -7.30 5.49 3.96
CA ASP A 90 -6.05 4.93 3.45
C ASP A 90 -6.03 3.40 3.53
N LEU A 91 -6.67 2.79 4.53
CA LEU A 91 -6.79 1.33 4.60
C LEU A 91 -7.63 0.77 3.45
N ALA A 92 -8.74 1.41 3.11
CA ALA A 92 -9.54 1.02 1.95
C ALA A 92 -8.75 1.19 0.64
N LYS A 93 -8.01 2.29 0.50
CA LYS A 93 -7.11 2.54 -0.62
C LYS A 93 -6.00 1.49 -0.72
N LEU A 94 -5.39 1.10 0.41
CA LEU A 94 -4.34 0.08 0.48
C LEU A 94 -4.81 -1.27 -0.10
N TRP A 95 -6.01 -1.71 0.24
CA TRP A 95 -6.56 -2.96 -0.30
C TRP A 95 -6.79 -2.89 -1.82
N ASN A 96 -7.23 -1.75 -2.33
CA ASN A 96 -7.41 -1.52 -3.75
C ASN A 96 -6.06 -1.50 -4.50
N GLU A 97 -5.06 -0.84 -3.94
CA GLU A 97 -3.68 -0.86 -4.47
C GLU A 97 -3.10 -2.27 -4.50
N LYS A 98 -3.36 -3.07 -3.44
CA LYS A 98 -2.95 -4.49 -3.42
C LYS A 98 -3.54 -5.26 -4.60
N ARG A 99 -4.84 -5.05 -4.89
CA ARG A 99 -5.50 -5.70 -6.03
C ARG A 99 -4.90 -5.27 -7.36
N ILE A 100 -4.62 -3.97 -7.53
CA ILE A 100 -4.00 -3.44 -8.76
C ILE A 100 -2.59 -4.03 -8.96
N ASN A 101 -1.79 -4.14 -7.90
CA ASN A 101 -0.40 -4.57 -8.00
C ASN A 101 -0.24 -6.11 -7.95
N PHE A 102 -1.16 -6.82 -7.28
CA PHE A 102 -1.14 -8.28 -7.09
C PHE A 102 -2.52 -8.92 -7.36
N PRO A 103 -3.09 -8.77 -8.55
CA PRO A 103 -4.48 -9.18 -8.83
C PRO A 103 -4.73 -10.68 -8.62
N ARG A 104 -3.75 -11.54 -8.94
CA ARG A 104 -3.87 -13.00 -8.76
C ARG A 104 -4.00 -13.44 -7.30
N LYS A 105 -3.59 -12.61 -6.35
CA LYS A 105 -3.61 -12.88 -4.91
C LYS A 105 -4.70 -12.13 -4.16
N THR A 106 -5.55 -11.40 -4.88
CA THR A 106 -6.48 -10.45 -4.26
C THR A 106 -7.77 -10.42 -5.07
N PRO A 107 -8.69 -11.38 -4.85
CA PRO A 107 -10.01 -11.39 -5.47
C PRO A 107 -10.78 -10.10 -5.20
N LEU A 108 -11.59 -9.67 -6.15
CA LEU A 108 -12.37 -8.44 -6.02
C LEU A 108 -13.37 -8.53 -4.86
N GLY A 109 -14.09 -9.65 -4.73
CA GLY A 109 -15.07 -9.87 -3.67
C GLY A 109 -14.46 -9.72 -2.27
N ASP A 110 -13.24 -10.21 -2.05
CA ASP A 110 -12.53 -10.05 -0.77
C ASP A 110 -12.30 -8.57 -0.43
N ILE A 111 -11.91 -7.77 -1.42
CA ILE A 111 -11.65 -6.33 -1.22
C ILE A 111 -12.95 -5.59 -0.92
N LEU A 112 -13.99 -5.92 -1.65
CA LEU A 112 -15.30 -5.30 -1.49
C LEU A 112 -15.92 -5.64 -0.12
N ALA A 113 -15.84 -6.91 0.29
CA ALA A 113 -16.31 -7.34 1.60
C ALA A 113 -15.54 -6.66 2.75
N LYS A 114 -14.20 -6.60 2.66
CA LYS A 114 -13.37 -5.90 3.65
C LYS A 114 -13.67 -4.41 3.71
N SER A 115 -13.85 -3.77 2.56
CA SER A 115 -14.16 -2.33 2.49
C SER A 115 -15.54 -2.04 3.07
N ALA A 116 -16.52 -2.86 2.77
CA ALA A 116 -17.86 -2.70 3.30
C ALA A 116 -17.90 -2.95 4.82
N GLN A 117 -17.18 -3.97 5.32
CA GLN A 117 -17.04 -4.20 6.77
C GLN A 117 -16.37 -3.00 7.46
N LEU A 118 -15.31 -2.44 6.88
CA LEU A 118 -14.63 -1.25 7.39
C LEU A 118 -15.58 -0.05 7.48
N LEU A 119 -16.40 0.18 6.44
CA LEU A 119 -17.39 1.25 6.45
C LEU A 119 -18.48 1.03 7.50
N TYR A 120 -18.89 -0.23 7.72
CA TYR A 120 -19.84 -0.56 8.76
C TYR A 120 -19.28 -0.33 10.16
N ASP A 121 -18.05 -0.77 10.41
CA ASP A 121 -17.40 -0.64 11.72
C ASP A 121 -17.17 0.83 12.11
N TYR A 122 -16.94 1.71 11.14
CA TYR A 122 -16.62 3.13 11.34
C TYR A 122 -17.66 4.08 10.74
N MET A 123 -18.91 3.62 10.53
CA MET A 123 -19.94 4.44 9.91
C MET A 123 -20.27 5.72 10.70
N SER A 124 -20.12 5.70 12.02
CA SER A 124 -20.35 6.85 12.89
C SER A 124 -19.30 7.94 12.64
N GLU A 125 -18.02 7.56 12.62
CA GLU A 125 -16.89 8.45 12.36
C GLU A 125 -16.92 9.02 10.93
N LEU A 126 -17.41 8.22 9.99
CA LEU A 126 -17.53 8.61 8.59
C LEU A 126 -18.84 9.39 8.28
N ASN A 127 -19.68 9.63 9.28
CA ASN A 127 -21.01 10.25 9.09
C ASN A 127 -21.88 9.52 8.04
N MET A 128 -21.80 8.20 7.98
CA MET A 128 -22.55 7.34 7.06
C MET A 128 -23.78 6.76 7.73
N THR A 129 -24.84 6.57 6.95
CA THR A 129 -26.03 5.82 7.38
C THR A 129 -25.88 4.34 7.06
N LYS A 130 -26.71 3.48 7.69
CA LYS A 130 -26.77 2.05 7.34
C LYS A 130 -27.10 1.84 5.86
N SER A 131 -27.98 2.68 5.30
CA SER A 131 -28.34 2.61 3.88
C SER A 131 -27.11 2.85 2.99
N ASP A 132 -26.30 3.87 3.30
CA ASP A 132 -25.09 4.15 2.52
C ASP A 132 -24.10 2.97 2.52
N VAL A 133 -24.00 2.26 3.64
CA VAL A 133 -23.15 1.06 3.76
C VAL A 133 -23.74 -0.10 2.97
N TYR A 134 -25.08 -0.35 3.06
CA TYR A 134 -25.75 -1.41 2.30
C TYR A 134 -25.63 -1.18 0.81
N ASP A 135 -25.82 0.03 0.31
CA ASP A 135 -25.65 0.36 -1.12
C ASP A 135 -24.25 0.02 -1.63
N LYS A 136 -23.23 0.19 -0.77
CA LYS A 136 -21.86 -0.21 -1.10
C LYS A 136 -21.66 -1.72 -1.12
N PHE A 137 -22.31 -2.47 -0.22
CA PHE A 137 -22.33 -3.93 -0.22
C PHE A 137 -23.02 -4.49 -1.47
N ASP A 138 -24.19 -3.96 -1.82
CA ASP A 138 -24.97 -4.42 -2.97
C ASP A 138 -24.20 -4.17 -4.28
N ASN A 139 -23.61 -3.00 -4.46
CA ASN A 139 -22.76 -2.72 -5.60
C ASN A 139 -21.54 -3.65 -5.68
N ALA A 140 -20.97 -4.00 -4.53
CA ALA A 140 -19.88 -4.94 -4.43
C ALA A 140 -20.28 -6.34 -4.91
N PHE A 141 -21.45 -6.83 -4.44
CA PHE A 141 -21.97 -8.15 -4.76
C PHE A 141 -22.32 -8.28 -6.25
N ILE A 142 -22.93 -7.24 -6.83
CA ILE A 142 -23.27 -7.21 -8.27
C ILE A 142 -22.00 -7.27 -9.12
N THR A 143 -20.98 -6.52 -8.76
CA THR A 143 -19.72 -6.45 -9.53
C THR A 143 -18.90 -7.75 -9.50
N ASP A 144 -19.04 -8.58 -8.46
CA ASP A 144 -18.31 -9.86 -8.32
C ASP A 144 -19.08 -11.04 -8.97
N SER A 145 -20.33 -10.83 -9.35
CA SER A 145 -21.20 -11.85 -9.99
C SER A 145 -21.15 -11.84 -11.52
N GLU A 146 -20.45 -10.86 -12.13
CA GLU A 146 -20.16 -10.76 -13.57
C GLU A 146 -18.78 -11.33 -13.92
#